data_26370356d68a7beb4e919aa6b90c9ec7
#
_entry.id   26370356d68a7beb4e919aa6b90c9ec7
#
_cell.length_a   1.000
_cell.length_b   1.000
_cell.length_c   1.000
_cell.angle_alpha   90.00
_cell.angle_beta   90.00
_cell.angle_gamma   90.00
#
_symmetry.space_group_name_H-M   'P 1'
#
loop_
_entity.id
_entity.type
_entity.pdbx_description
1 polymer ?
#
loop_
_entity_poly.entity_id
_entity_poly.type
_entity_poly.pdbx_seq_one_letter_code
_entity_poly.pdbx_strand_id
1 'polypeptide(L)'
;PNELKKLVIHCKINRRKVYISNNLKDAIKYNFDGLYIPSFHKQLRFRNIAKKNLEIIGSAHNAVELKIKEKQGCSSIFLSPIFKNNKNKKYLDVIKTNLLKKMTKNKIVLLGGINQKTLKRSKLCSPNGLAAISWIKKNGPSINTGPF
;
A
#
# COMPACT_ATOMS: atom_id res chain seq x y z
N PRO A 1 -15.71 -15.61 -6.89
CA PRO A 1 -14.90 -16.52 -6.04
C PRO A 1 -13.75 -17.17 -6.81
N ASN A 2 -13.94 -17.55 -8.06
CA ASN A 2 -12.91 -18.24 -8.87
C ASN A 2 -11.76 -17.29 -9.29
N GLU A 3 -12.07 -16.03 -9.56
CA GLU A 3 -11.08 -15.00 -9.97
C GLU A 3 -10.08 -14.66 -8.87
N LEU A 4 -10.53 -14.52 -7.61
CA LEU A 4 -9.64 -14.27 -6.48
C LEU A 4 -8.64 -15.41 -6.28
N LYS A 5 -9.09 -16.64 -6.40
CA LYS A 5 -8.21 -17.82 -6.32
C LYS A 5 -7.17 -17.83 -7.45
N LYS A 6 -7.59 -17.55 -8.68
CA LYS A 6 -6.68 -17.45 -9.84
C LYS A 6 -5.64 -16.34 -9.63
N LEU A 7 -6.07 -15.16 -9.15
CA LEU A 7 -5.18 -14.04 -8.86
C LEU A 7 -4.11 -14.42 -7.81
N VAL A 8 -4.52 -15.04 -6.71
CA VAL A 8 -3.58 -15.48 -5.66
C VAL A 8 -2.57 -16.49 -6.21
N ILE A 9 -3.02 -17.49 -6.96
CA ILE A 9 -2.14 -18.48 -7.58
C ILE A 9 -1.15 -17.81 -8.52
N HIS A 10 -1.63 -16.91 -9.40
CA HIS A 10 -0.77 -16.16 -10.32
C HIS A 10 0.31 -15.35 -9.59
N CYS A 11 -0.07 -14.63 -8.52
CA CYS A 11 0.89 -13.86 -7.73
C CYS A 11 1.93 -14.75 -7.07
N LYS A 12 1.54 -15.90 -6.50
CA LYS A 12 2.45 -16.85 -5.85
C LYS A 12 3.45 -17.48 -6.83
N ILE A 13 2.99 -17.92 -7.99
CA ILE A 13 3.86 -18.45 -9.05
C ILE A 13 4.93 -17.42 -9.45
N ASN A 14 4.53 -16.14 -9.52
CA ASN A 14 5.45 -15.05 -9.87
C ASN A 14 6.20 -14.47 -8.64
N ARG A 15 6.18 -15.12 -7.48
CA ARG A 15 6.83 -14.68 -6.23
C ARG A 15 6.44 -13.25 -5.82
N ARG A 16 5.18 -12.88 -6.04
CA ARG A 16 4.62 -11.56 -5.71
C ARG A 16 3.64 -11.70 -4.56
N LYS A 17 3.76 -10.84 -3.56
CA LYS A 17 2.77 -10.75 -2.49
C LYS A 17 1.46 -10.14 -3.00
N VAL A 18 0.35 -10.66 -2.51
CA VAL A 18 -1.00 -10.18 -2.87
C VAL A 18 -1.80 -9.88 -1.62
N TYR A 19 -2.43 -8.71 -1.59
CA TYR A 19 -3.21 -8.22 -0.46
C TYR A 19 -4.63 -7.94 -0.90
N ILE A 20 -5.60 -8.22 -0.02
CA ILE A 20 -7.00 -7.88 -0.26
C ILE A 20 -7.42 -6.70 0.64
N SER A 21 -8.23 -5.80 0.08
CA SER A 21 -8.67 -4.64 0.83
C SER A 21 -9.79 -5.01 1.81
N ASN A 22 -9.53 -4.78 3.10
CA ASN A 22 -10.52 -4.79 4.19
C ASN A 22 -11.43 -6.03 4.30
N ASN A 23 -11.06 -7.15 3.70
CA ASN A 23 -11.86 -8.38 3.68
C ASN A 23 -11.07 -9.55 4.27
N LEU A 24 -11.18 -9.72 5.60
CA LEU A 24 -10.49 -10.79 6.33
C LEU A 24 -10.98 -12.18 5.95
N LYS A 25 -12.28 -12.34 5.70
CA LYS A 25 -12.87 -13.63 5.35
C LYS A 25 -12.26 -14.19 4.08
N ASP A 26 -12.19 -13.36 3.04
CA ASP A 26 -11.61 -13.77 1.76
C ASP A 26 -10.07 -13.86 1.83
N ALA A 27 -9.43 -13.03 2.66
CA ALA A 27 -7.99 -13.14 2.90
C ALA A 27 -7.60 -14.54 3.39
N ILE A 28 -8.34 -15.07 4.36
CA ILE A 28 -8.12 -16.41 4.92
C ILE A 28 -8.55 -17.48 3.92
N LYS A 29 -9.76 -17.37 3.36
CA LYS A 29 -10.35 -18.36 2.45
C LYS A 29 -9.49 -18.65 1.23
N TYR A 30 -8.91 -17.61 0.63
CA TYR A 30 -8.13 -17.72 -0.61
C TYR A 30 -6.61 -17.65 -0.38
N ASN A 31 -6.19 -17.60 0.89
CA ASN A 31 -4.76 -17.59 1.28
C ASN A 31 -3.98 -16.42 0.68
N PHE A 32 -4.50 -15.20 0.87
CA PHE A 32 -3.76 -13.96 0.59
C PHE A 32 -2.57 -13.80 1.54
N ASP A 33 -1.55 -13.04 1.14
CA ASP A 33 -0.40 -12.73 2.00
C ASP A 33 -0.76 -11.71 3.11
N GLY A 34 -1.83 -10.95 2.94
CA GLY A 34 -2.28 -10.02 3.95
C GLY A 34 -3.47 -9.15 3.57
N LEU A 35 -3.71 -8.18 4.44
CA LEU A 35 -4.78 -7.19 4.31
C LEU A 35 -4.23 -5.80 4.04
N TYR A 36 -4.91 -5.08 3.15
CA TYR A 36 -4.74 -3.65 2.99
C TYR A 36 -5.88 -2.90 3.69
N ILE A 37 -5.54 -1.97 4.59
CA ILE A 37 -6.50 -1.15 5.33
C ILE A 37 -6.48 0.28 4.79
N PRO A 38 -7.55 0.73 4.11
CA PRO A 38 -7.67 2.10 3.62
C PRO A 38 -7.56 3.15 4.72
N SER A 39 -7.19 4.38 4.36
CA SER A 39 -6.98 5.49 5.29
C SER A 39 -8.21 5.83 6.12
N PHE A 40 -9.39 5.78 5.50
CA PHE A 40 -10.66 6.08 6.15
C PHE A 40 -11.12 5.02 7.16
N HIS A 41 -10.54 3.82 7.15
CA HIS A 41 -10.91 2.73 8.04
C HIS A 41 -10.20 2.89 9.39
N LYS A 42 -10.95 3.27 10.44
CA LYS A 42 -10.39 3.60 11.77
C LYS A 42 -10.53 2.50 12.82
N GLN A 43 -11.29 1.43 12.53
CA GLN A 43 -11.54 0.36 13.50
C GLN A 43 -10.27 -0.42 13.85
N LEU A 44 -10.06 -0.68 15.16
CA LEU A 44 -8.87 -1.37 15.67
C LEU A 44 -8.99 -2.90 15.67
N ARG A 45 -10.09 -3.46 15.15
CA ARG A 45 -10.36 -4.91 15.13
C ARG A 45 -9.27 -5.76 14.44
N PHE A 46 -8.43 -5.13 13.64
CA PHE A 46 -7.37 -5.81 12.88
C PHE A 46 -6.08 -6.05 13.69
N ARG A 47 -5.92 -5.42 14.86
CA ARG A 47 -4.71 -5.51 15.69
C ARG A 47 -4.27 -6.94 16.02
N ASN A 48 -5.20 -7.86 16.17
CA ASN A 48 -4.92 -9.25 16.54
C ASN A 48 -4.75 -10.20 15.33
N ILE A 49 -4.91 -9.69 14.12
CA ILE A 49 -4.85 -10.51 12.90
C ILE A 49 -3.42 -10.85 12.49
N ALA A 50 -2.46 -9.99 12.81
CA ALA A 50 -1.04 -10.26 12.59
C ALA A 50 -0.58 -11.58 13.24
N LYS A 51 -1.24 -12.02 14.31
CA LYS A 51 -1.03 -13.34 14.94
C LYS A 51 -1.44 -14.53 14.08
N LYS A 52 -2.14 -14.31 12.97
CA LYS A 52 -2.62 -15.35 12.03
C LYS A 52 -1.77 -15.48 10.77
N ASN A 53 -0.50 -15.03 10.81
CA ASN A 53 0.42 -15.03 9.66
C ASN A 53 -0.06 -14.18 8.47
N LEU A 54 -0.97 -13.23 8.70
CA LEU A 54 -1.39 -12.25 7.69
C LEU A 54 -0.66 -10.92 7.92
N GLU A 55 0.04 -10.46 6.92
CA GLU A 55 0.65 -9.13 6.94
C GLU A 55 -0.44 -8.04 6.83
N ILE A 56 -0.36 -7.01 7.67
CA ILE A 56 -1.28 -5.88 7.60
C ILE A 56 -0.52 -4.68 7.05
N ILE A 57 -1.01 -4.13 5.96
CA ILE A 57 -0.53 -2.88 5.38
C ILE A 57 -1.68 -1.86 5.34
N GLY A 58 -1.36 -0.58 5.35
CA GLY A 58 -2.42 0.43 5.33
C GLY A 58 -1.98 1.72 4.66
N SER A 59 -2.92 2.65 4.47
CA SER A 59 -2.61 3.98 3.93
C SER A 59 -2.97 5.10 4.90
N ALA A 60 -2.24 6.21 4.80
CA ALA A 60 -2.46 7.42 5.58
C ALA A 60 -2.13 8.68 4.76
N HIS A 61 -2.84 9.76 5.03
CA HIS A 61 -2.68 11.06 4.38
C HIS A 61 -2.16 12.15 5.35
N ASN A 62 -2.18 11.87 6.64
CA ASN A 62 -1.80 12.81 7.70
C ASN A 62 -1.34 12.07 8.97
N ALA A 63 -0.90 12.84 9.97
CA ALA A 63 -0.38 12.31 11.23
C ALA A 63 -1.42 11.51 12.02
N VAL A 64 -2.68 11.94 12.04
CA VAL A 64 -3.75 11.24 12.76
C VAL A 64 -3.99 9.85 12.18
N GLU A 65 -4.13 9.77 10.86
CA GLU A 65 -4.32 8.50 10.16
C GLU A 65 -3.10 7.59 10.30
N LEU A 66 -1.88 8.16 10.25
CA LEU A 66 -0.63 7.44 10.49
C LEU A 66 -0.65 6.73 11.85
N LYS A 67 -1.01 7.45 12.92
CA LYS A 67 -1.12 6.88 14.27
C LYS A 67 -2.22 5.82 14.39
N ILE A 68 -3.32 5.98 13.68
CA ILE A 68 -4.37 4.95 13.62
C ILE A 68 -3.81 3.68 12.96
N LYS A 69 -3.06 3.79 11.85
CA LYS A 69 -2.46 2.63 11.17
C LYS A 69 -1.44 1.91 12.04
N GLU A 70 -0.64 2.63 12.83
CA GLU A 70 0.23 2.03 13.83
C GLU A 70 -0.56 1.22 14.86
N LYS A 71 -1.63 1.79 15.42
CA LYS A 71 -2.52 1.11 16.38
C LYS A 71 -3.23 -0.10 15.78
N GLN A 72 -3.51 -0.10 14.47
CA GLN A 72 -4.08 -1.22 13.73
C GLN A 72 -3.07 -2.35 13.49
N GLY A 73 -1.79 -2.14 13.80
CA GLY A 73 -0.72 -3.14 13.64
C GLY A 73 -0.20 -3.26 12.19
N CYS A 74 -0.31 -2.18 11.41
CA CYS A 74 0.26 -2.16 10.05
C CYS A 74 1.78 -2.30 10.11
N SER A 75 2.35 -3.24 9.36
CA SER A 75 3.80 -3.41 9.21
C SER A 75 4.40 -2.37 8.28
N SER A 76 3.62 -1.93 7.30
CA SER A 76 3.98 -0.91 6.33
C SER A 76 2.82 0.05 6.11
N ILE A 77 3.13 1.34 5.99
CA ILE A 77 2.13 2.39 5.80
C ILE A 77 2.43 3.15 4.50
N PHE A 78 1.44 3.22 3.63
CA PHE A 78 1.48 3.98 2.39
C PHE A 78 1.11 5.43 2.68
N LEU A 79 2.07 6.34 2.56
CA LEU A 79 1.80 7.78 2.61
C LEU A 79 1.42 8.28 1.22
N SER A 80 0.27 8.93 1.09
CA SER A 80 -0.26 9.42 -0.18
C SER A 80 -1.15 10.67 -0.02
N PRO A 81 -1.34 11.44 -1.08
CA PRO A 81 -0.48 11.49 -2.26
C PRO A 81 0.80 12.26 -1.98
N ILE A 82 1.95 11.76 -2.45
CA ILE A 82 3.25 12.43 -2.23
C ILE A 82 3.41 13.64 -3.13
N PHE A 83 3.07 13.49 -4.41
CA PHE A 83 3.12 14.57 -5.39
C PHE A 83 1.76 14.79 -6.03
N LYS A 84 1.61 15.95 -6.67
CA LYS A 84 0.42 16.30 -7.43
C LYS A 84 0.10 15.21 -8.47
N ASN A 85 -1.17 14.85 -8.57
CA ASN A 85 -1.69 13.96 -9.60
C ASN A 85 -3.04 14.47 -10.11
N ASN A 86 -3.57 13.82 -11.15
CA ASN A 86 -4.82 14.24 -11.79
C ASN A 86 -6.05 14.16 -10.86
N LYS A 87 -5.98 13.33 -9.81
CA LYS A 87 -7.10 13.09 -8.88
C LYS A 87 -7.04 13.99 -7.64
N ASN A 88 -5.83 14.37 -7.22
CA ASN A 88 -5.62 15.09 -5.96
C ASN A 88 -4.81 16.37 -6.17
N LYS A 89 -5.43 17.52 -5.87
CA LYS A 89 -4.74 18.83 -5.88
C LYS A 89 -3.84 19.01 -4.66
N LYS A 90 -4.24 18.45 -3.50
CA LYS A 90 -3.45 18.50 -2.25
C LYS A 90 -2.51 17.31 -2.18
N TYR A 91 -1.25 17.53 -1.81
CA TYR A 91 -0.22 16.52 -1.69
C TYR A 91 0.75 16.83 -0.53
N LEU A 92 1.50 15.84 -0.10
CA LEU A 92 2.38 15.96 1.07
C LEU A 92 3.69 16.67 0.76
N ASP A 93 4.25 16.43 -0.42
CA ASP A 93 5.60 16.79 -0.80
C ASP A 93 6.69 16.22 0.14
N VAL A 94 7.95 16.47 -0.17
CA VAL A 94 9.12 15.94 0.54
C VAL A 94 9.14 16.37 2.01
N ILE A 95 8.90 17.65 2.30
CA ILE A 95 8.98 18.20 3.65
C ILE A 95 7.98 17.54 4.58
N LYS A 96 6.68 17.56 4.23
CA LYS A 96 5.62 16.95 5.05
C LYS A 96 5.82 15.45 5.19
N THR A 97 6.26 14.78 4.13
CA THR A 97 6.56 13.35 4.17
C THR A 97 7.66 13.03 5.16
N ASN A 98 8.76 13.79 5.16
CA ASN A 98 9.86 13.59 6.11
C ASN A 98 9.43 13.86 7.56
N LEU A 99 8.57 14.86 7.80
CA LEU A 99 7.99 15.11 9.12
C LEU A 99 7.14 13.92 9.60
N LEU A 100 6.25 13.39 8.74
CA LEU A 100 5.43 12.23 9.08
C LEU A 100 6.28 10.98 9.33
N LYS A 101 7.33 10.77 8.55
CA LYS A 101 8.25 9.64 8.77
C LYS A 101 8.92 9.68 10.15
N LYS A 102 9.32 10.86 10.63
CA LYS A 102 9.90 11.00 11.98
C LYS A 102 8.93 10.63 13.10
N MET A 103 7.61 10.63 12.83
CA MET A 103 6.57 10.30 13.81
C MET A 103 6.31 8.80 13.94
N THR A 104 6.93 7.95 13.12
CA THR A 104 6.67 6.52 13.09
C THR A 104 7.95 5.71 12.95
N LYS A 105 7.94 4.51 13.51
CA LYS A 105 8.98 3.47 13.29
C LYS A 105 8.59 2.47 12.20
N ASN A 106 7.35 2.57 11.68
CA ASN A 106 6.86 1.66 10.64
C ASN A 106 7.54 1.92 9.30
N LYS A 107 7.60 0.89 8.48
CA LYS A 107 8.05 1.02 7.10
C LYS A 107 7.12 1.94 6.32
N ILE A 108 7.69 2.93 5.63
CA ILE A 108 6.93 3.89 4.83
C ILE A 108 7.14 3.61 3.34
N VAL A 109 6.02 3.45 2.65
CA VAL A 109 5.94 3.34 1.19
C VAL A 109 5.30 4.62 0.65
N LEU A 110 5.91 5.24 -0.33
CA LEU A 110 5.36 6.45 -0.94
C LEU A 110 4.44 6.08 -2.10
N LEU A 111 3.28 6.71 -2.15
CA LEU A 111 2.27 6.50 -3.19
C LEU A 111 1.68 7.84 -3.68
N GLY A 112 1.34 7.90 -4.97
CA GLY A 112 0.65 9.03 -5.59
C GLY A 112 1.57 10.07 -6.20
N GLY A 113 1.41 10.28 -7.50
CA GLY A 113 2.22 11.20 -8.30
C GLY A 113 3.64 10.72 -8.58
N ILE A 114 3.95 9.43 -8.30
CA ILE A 114 5.24 8.82 -8.63
C ILE A 114 5.27 8.50 -10.13
N ASN A 115 6.28 9.04 -10.80
CA ASN A 115 6.56 8.83 -12.22
C ASN A 115 8.04 9.12 -12.49
N GLN A 116 8.48 8.98 -13.72
CA GLN A 116 9.89 9.18 -14.07
C GLN A 116 10.43 10.57 -13.67
N LYS A 117 9.62 11.64 -13.80
CA LYS A 117 10.03 13.01 -13.44
C LYS A 117 10.16 13.21 -11.92
N THR A 118 9.28 12.56 -11.13
CA THR A 118 9.24 12.73 -9.68
C THR A 118 10.04 11.67 -8.92
N LEU A 119 10.52 10.63 -9.60
CA LEU A 119 11.24 9.50 -8.98
C LEU A 119 12.49 9.95 -8.20
N LYS A 120 13.31 10.83 -8.80
CA LYS A 120 14.51 11.37 -8.12
C LYS A 120 14.13 12.13 -6.85
N ARG A 121 13.07 12.94 -6.92
CA ARG A 121 12.59 13.73 -5.78
C ARG A 121 12.02 12.87 -4.68
N SER A 122 11.35 11.75 -5.00
CA SER A 122 10.85 10.81 -3.99
C SER A 122 11.95 10.17 -3.15
N LYS A 123 13.15 9.98 -3.72
CA LYS A 123 14.32 9.45 -3.01
C LYS A 123 14.80 10.35 -1.87
N LEU A 124 14.52 11.66 -1.92
CA LEU A 124 14.84 12.61 -0.83
C LEU A 124 14.08 12.29 0.47
N CYS A 125 13.04 11.49 0.40
CA CYS A 125 12.33 10.99 1.56
C CYS A 125 12.96 9.72 2.15
N SER A 126 13.96 9.12 1.50
CA SER A 126 14.53 7.82 1.90
C SER A 126 13.46 6.80 2.30
N PRO A 127 12.51 6.48 1.42
CA PRO A 127 11.41 5.59 1.76
C PRO A 127 11.85 4.12 1.78
N ASN A 128 11.09 3.28 2.47
CA ASN A 128 11.27 1.83 2.41
C ASN A 128 10.78 1.22 1.10
N GLY A 129 9.92 1.94 0.37
CA GLY A 129 9.40 1.50 -0.92
C GLY A 129 8.67 2.63 -1.66
N LEU A 130 8.45 2.38 -2.94
CA LEU A 130 7.69 3.26 -3.83
C LEU A 130 6.55 2.45 -4.45
N ALA A 131 5.39 3.08 -4.58
CA ALA A 131 4.22 2.52 -5.25
C ALA A 131 3.67 3.52 -6.27
N ALA A 132 3.31 3.01 -7.43
CA ALA A 132 2.72 3.80 -8.50
C ALA A 132 1.64 2.98 -9.22
N ILE A 133 0.55 3.61 -9.58
CA ILE A 133 -0.55 2.95 -10.29
C ILE A 133 -0.46 3.29 -11.78
N SER A 134 -0.61 4.57 -12.12
CA SER A 134 -0.68 5.00 -13.52
C SER A 134 0.64 4.81 -14.26
N TRP A 135 1.76 5.03 -13.59
CA TRP A 135 3.07 4.86 -14.19
C TRP A 135 3.39 3.39 -14.49
N ILE A 136 3.08 2.49 -13.55
CA ILE A 136 3.27 1.05 -13.76
C ILE A 136 2.34 0.53 -14.86
N LYS A 137 1.10 1.02 -14.93
CA LYS A 137 0.17 0.65 -16.02
C LYS A 137 0.69 1.04 -17.41
N LYS A 138 1.43 2.14 -17.52
CA LYS A 138 1.97 2.64 -18.80
C LYS A 138 3.32 2.02 -19.16
N ASN A 139 4.18 1.75 -18.18
CA ASN A 139 5.60 1.44 -18.38
C ASN A 139 6.03 0.13 -17.67
N GLY A 140 5.12 -0.54 -16.98
CA GLY A 140 5.38 -1.84 -16.38
C GLY A 140 5.45 -2.92 -17.46
N PRO A 141 6.00 -4.12 -17.13
CA PRO A 141 5.96 -5.23 -18.04
C PRO A 141 4.51 -5.46 -18.46
N SER A 142 4.29 -5.60 -19.77
CA SER A 142 2.99 -5.96 -20.32
C SER A 142 2.52 -7.22 -19.59
N ILE A 143 1.46 -7.10 -18.82
CA ILE A 143 0.75 -8.27 -18.35
C ILE A 143 0.12 -8.81 -19.62
N ASN A 144 0.70 -9.82 -20.21
CA ASN A 144 0.01 -10.62 -21.21
C ASN A 144 -1.23 -11.18 -20.51
N THR A 145 -2.33 -10.44 -20.64
CA THR A 145 -3.65 -10.94 -20.35
C THR A 145 -4.00 -11.92 -21.46
N GLY A 146 -3.36 -13.08 -21.44
CA GLY A 146 -3.88 -14.23 -22.12
C GLY A 146 -5.28 -14.49 -21.57
N PRO A 147 -6.20 -15.06 -22.35
CA PRO A 147 -7.56 -15.32 -21.90
C PRO A 147 -7.52 -16.14 -20.61
N PHE A 148 -8.11 -15.56 -19.55
CA PHE A 148 -8.34 -16.24 -18.28
C PHE A 148 -9.39 -17.32 -18.42
#